data_bf613c5a1cf7dde91ba993f64a389ea8
#
_entry.id   bf613c5a1cf7dde91ba993f64a389ea8
#
_cell.length_a   1.000
_cell.length_b   1.000
_cell.length_c   1.000
_cell.angle_alpha   90.00
_cell.angle_beta   90.00
_cell.angle_gamma   90.00
#
_symmetry.space_group_name_H-M   'P 1'
#
loop_
_entity.id
_entity.type
_entity.pdbx_description
1 polymer ?
#
loop_
_entity_poly.entity_id
_entity_poly.type
_entity_poly.pdbx_seq_one_letter_code
_entity_poly.pdbx_strand_id
1 'polypeptide(L)' 'EKNIQIDRTQPLNDNSMMVWVNEVNFIDLYNWMILMGEQGGEIEKMNVRKSKKDKVNAQISVLLKTN' A
#
# COMPACT_ATOMS: atom_id res chain seq x y z
N GLU A 1 -2.66 -15.40 -8.07
CA GLU A 1 -3.04 -14.03 -8.24
C GLU A 1 -2.83 -13.19 -7.00
N LYS A 2 -2.32 -12.02 -7.19
CA LYS A 2 -1.84 -11.21 -6.06
C LYS A 2 -2.84 -10.16 -5.67
N ASN A 3 -3.89 -10.55 -5.04
CA ASN A 3 -4.88 -9.58 -4.61
C ASN A 3 -4.63 -9.19 -3.18
N ILE A 4 -4.43 -7.92 -2.97
CA ILE A 4 -4.41 -7.34 -1.64
C ILE A 4 -5.77 -6.72 -1.42
N GLN A 5 -6.37 -7.08 -0.31
CA GLN A 5 -7.63 -6.49 0.05
C GLN A 5 -7.36 -5.17 0.75
N ILE A 6 -7.69 -4.10 0.07
CA ILE A 6 -7.51 -2.77 0.64
C ILE A 6 -8.68 -2.49 1.55
N ASP A 7 -8.37 -2.23 2.80
CA ASP A 7 -9.39 -1.99 3.80
C ASP A 7 -10.02 -0.61 3.66
N ARG A 8 -9.18 0.36 3.28
CA ARG A 8 -9.65 1.74 3.25
C ARG A 8 -8.69 2.59 2.44
N THR A 9 -9.22 3.59 1.78
CA THR A 9 -8.39 4.59 1.12
C THR A 9 -8.90 5.98 1.48
N GLN A 10 -7.99 6.94 1.45
CA GLN A 10 -8.36 8.32 1.75
C GLN A 10 -7.48 9.25 0.91
N PRO A 11 -8.07 10.09 0.09
CA PRO A 11 -7.26 11.07 -0.66
C PRO A 11 -6.69 12.10 0.30
N LEU A 12 -5.41 12.42 0.10
CA LEU A 12 -4.74 13.43 0.90
C LEU A 12 -4.71 14.76 0.18
N ASN A 13 -4.49 14.71 -1.13
CA ASN A 13 -4.55 15.90 -1.98
C ASN A 13 -4.73 15.40 -3.40
N ASP A 14 -4.49 16.26 -4.36
CA ASP A 14 -4.78 15.92 -5.75
C ASP A 14 -3.96 14.75 -6.25
N ASN A 15 -2.79 14.54 -5.69
CA ASN A 15 -1.87 13.56 -6.22
C ASN A 15 -1.50 12.47 -5.23
N SER A 16 -1.99 12.52 -4.02
CA SER A 16 -1.61 11.50 -3.05
C SER A 16 -2.79 10.90 -2.36
N MET A 17 -2.58 9.69 -1.89
CA MET A 17 -3.64 8.91 -1.29
C MET A 17 -3.05 8.06 -0.19
N MET A 18 -3.80 7.94 0.89
CA MET A 18 -3.45 7.05 1.98
C MET A 18 -4.23 5.75 1.80
N VAL A 19 -3.52 4.65 1.95
CA VAL A 19 -4.10 3.32 1.78
C VAL A 19 -3.87 2.52 3.05
N TRP A 20 -4.92 1.89 3.54
CA TRP A 20 -4.83 1.00 4.71
C TRP A 20 -5.11 -0.42 4.26
N VAL A 21 -4.21 -1.32 4.63
CA VAL A 21 -4.42 -2.74 4.40
C VAL A 21 -4.24 -3.46 5.73
N ASN A 22 -5.08 -4.44 5.99
CA ASN A 22 -5.05 -5.16 7.25
C ASN A 22 -4.93 -6.65 6.98
N GLU A 23 -4.09 -7.29 7.79
CA GLU A 23 -3.94 -8.73 7.78
C GLU A 23 -3.62 -9.27 6.40
N VAL A 24 -2.62 -8.66 5.77
CA VAL A 24 -2.15 -9.14 4.48
C VAL A 24 -0.84 -9.86 4.68
N ASN A 25 -0.57 -10.81 3.81
CA ASN A 25 0.71 -11.49 3.78
C ASN A 25 1.78 -10.49 3.35
N PHE A 26 2.92 -10.53 4.03
CA PHE A 26 3.97 -9.56 3.75
C PHE A 26 4.46 -9.64 2.32
N ILE A 27 4.57 -10.86 1.80
CA ILE A 27 5.05 -11.03 0.43
C ILE A 27 4.07 -10.43 -0.57
N ASP A 28 2.77 -10.59 -0.32
CA ASP A 28 1.77 -10.00 -1.19
C ASP A 28 1.83 -8.48 -1.14
N LEU A 29 2.05 -7.93 0.04
CA LEU A 29 2.19 -6.49 0.18
C LEU A 29 3.41 -5.99 -0.58
N TYR A 30 4.51 -6.71 -0.48
CA TYR A 30 5.74 -6.35 -1.17
C TYR A 30 5.53 -6.34 -2.68
N ASN A 31 4.88 -7.37 -3.19
CA ASN A 31 4.61 -7.46 -4.63
C ASN A 31 3.68 -6.33 -5.09
N TRP A 32 2.70 -5.99 -4.25
CA TRP A 32 1.81 -4.89 -4.57
C TRP A 32 2.57 -3.57 -4.66
N MET A 33 3.53 -3.37 -3.77
CA MET A 33 4.33 -2.15 -3.80
C MET A 33 5.17 -2.06 -5.07
N ILE A 34 5.72 -3.18 -5.50
CA ILE A 34 6.48 -3.20 -6.75
C ILE A 34 5.59 -2.86 -7.93
N LEU A 35 4.41 -3.45 -7.98
CA LEU A 35 3.45 -3.15 -9.04
C LEU A 35 3.08 -1.68 -9.05
N MET A 36 2.83 -1.13 -7.88
CA MET A 36 2.47 0.27 -7.77
C MET A 36 3.57 1.17 -8.33
N GLY A 37 4.81 0.84 -8.02
CA GLY A 37 5.93 1.61 -8.54
C GLY A 37 6.04 1.53 -10.04
N GLU A 38 5.75 0.37 -10.61
CA GLU A 38 5.82 0.20 -12.04
C GLU A 38 4.74 1.00 -12.76
N GLN A 39 3.66 1.29 -12.08
CA GLN A 39 2.57 2.05 -12.67
C GLN A 39 2.70 3.54 -12.44
N GLY A 40 3.82 3.98 -11.93
CA GLY A 40 4.07 5.40 -11.76
C GLY A 40 3.75 5.95 -10.38
N GLY A 41 3.38 5.10 -9.46
CA GLY A 41 3.15 5.53 -8.10
C GLY A 41 4.46 5.59 -7.33
N GLU A 42 4.48 6.40 -6.30
CA GLU A 42 5.65 6.53 -5.45
C GLU A 42 5.20 6.45 -4.00
N ILE A 43 5.86 5.60 -3.24
CA ILE A 43 5.54 5.44 -1.82
C ILE A 43 6.25 6.55 -1.05
N GLU A 44 5.47 7.42 -0.43
CA GLU A 44 6.02 8.51 0.36
C GLU A 44 6.29 8.09 1.79
N LYS A 45 5.35 7.39 2.37
CA LYS A 45 5.47 6.91 3.74
C LYS A 45 4.85 5.54 3.84
N MET A 46 5.39 4.75 4.76
CA MET A 46 4.83 3.45 5.00
C MET A 46 5.05 3.08 6.46
N ASN A 47 3.98 2.69 7.10
CA ASN A 47 4.02 2.13 8.44
C ASN A 47 3.51 0.72 8.38
N VAL A 48 4.31 -0.22 8.84
CA VAL A 48 3.95 -1.63 8.82
C VAL A 48 4.01 -2.16 10.23
N ARG A 49 2.96 -2.84 10.64
CA ARG A 49 2.89 -3.47 11.94
C ARG A 49 2.61 -4.94 11.77
N LYS A 50 3.27 -5.73 12.56
CA LYS A 50 2.98 -7.14 12.59
C LYS A 50 1.62 -7.37 13.23
N SER A 51 0.77 -8.10 12.56
CA SER A 51 -0.56 -8.40 13.05
C SER A 51 -0.62 -9.79 13.63
N LYS A 52 -0.29 -10.75 12.81
CA LYS A 52 -0.26 -12.16 13.21
C LYS A 52 1.02 -12.76 12.69
N LYS A 53 1.16 -14.05 12.84
CA LYS A 53 2.40 -14.72 12.51
C LYS A 53 2.89 -14.40 11.11
N ASP A 54 2.00 -14.46 10.13
CA ASP A 54 2.37 -14.22 8.73
C ASP A 54 1.68 -13.01 8.13
N LYS A 55 1.03 -12.22 8.96
CA LYS A 55 0.22 -11.12 8.48
C LYS A 55 0.71 -9.81 9.03
N VAL A 56 0.52 -8.76 8.25
CA VAL A 56 0.87 -7.42 8.68
C VAL A 56 -0.27 -6.47 8.36
N ASN A 57 -0.31 -5.39 9.12
CA ASN A 57 -1.18 -4.26 8.83
C ASN A 57 -0.30 -3.14 8.34
N ALA A 58 -0.73 -2.43 7.31
CA ALA A 58 0.11 -1.40 6.73
C ALA A 58 -0.70 -0.16 6.44
N GLN A 59 -0.06 0.96 6.59
CA GLN A 59 -0.60 2.25 6.23
C GLN A 59 0.40 2.88 5.27
N ILE A 60 -0.04 3.14 4.05
CA ILE A 60 0.86 3.54 3.00
C ILE A 60 0.38 4.83 2.37
N SER A 61 1.26 5.80 2.28
CA SER A 61 0.97 7.04 1.59
C SER A 61 1.61 6.98 0.21
N VAL A 62 0.78 7.08 -0.81
CA VAL A 62 1.21 6.91 -2.19
C VAL A 62 1.05 8.24 -2.92
N LEU A 63 2.08 8.63 -3.62
CA LEU A 63 2.05 9.79 -4.48
C LEU A 63 1.92 9.31 -5.91
N LEU A 64 0.89 9.80 -6.60
CA LEU A 64 0.68 9.44 -7.99
C LEU A 64 1.29 10.50 -8.86
N LYS A 65 2.26 10.12 -9.64
CA LYS A 65 2.92 11.04 -10.55
C LYS A 65 2.20 11.04 -11.87
N THR A 66 1.71 12.19 -12.24
CA THR A 66 1.12 12.37 -13.56
C THR A 66 1.92 13.41 -14.30
N ASN A 67 2.13 13.17 -15.54
CA ASN A 67 2.82 14.14 -16.39
C ASN A 67 1.84 14.88 -17.26
#